data_ef9235d97689694e1bc54fe6cd9ad0de
#
_entry.id   ef9235d97689694e1bc54fe6cd9ad0de
#
_cell.length_a   1.000
_cell.length_b   1.000
_cell.length_c   1.000
_cell.angle_alpha   90.00
_cell.angle_beta   90.00
_cell.angle_gamma   90.00
#
_symmetry.space_group_name_H-M   'P 1'
#
loop_
_entity.id
_entity.type
_entity.pdbx_description
1 polymer ?
#
loop_
_entity_poly.entity_id
_entity_poly.type
_entity_poly.pdbx_seq_one_letter_code
_entity_poly.pdbx_strand_id
1 'polypeptide(L)'
;MLNALSPPATRRAALYAALITCLGHSPLARALARKTLEFPRDHGAHPDFRIEWWYLTGCLNTAAGAASHGFQVTFFRSRVPSTQHLRSQLAAKQLVFAHAAVTDVRSGKLWHDQRIARSSGLPPGANAVDAAATGTQTTSVVLKDWSLQRQGDRLQARASAENFDLHLDLQATQQLLLQGDQGLSRKGPQPDQASYYYSQPQLQVAGSVGVKGVQHTILTGSSAWLDHEWSQQMLHPSAVGWDWIGINLLDGGALTAFRLRTQDGAALWSGGSYRGQGASRSFNPGEVAFTAGRTWQSPLSRAMYPVEWTVQTPIGRFTVRAVIDPQELDSSSSTGAIYWEGLSELWDHDARLVGRGYLEMTGYAAPLRLNMDAP
;
A
#
# COMPACT_ATOMS: atom_id res chain seq x y z
N MET A 1 37.73 78.48 1.71
CA MET A 1 37.94 77.30 2.58
C MET A 1 36.56 76.68 2.89
N LEU A 2 36.15 75.71 2.18
CA LEU A 2 34.85 74.99 2.37
C LEU A 2 35.13 73.53 2.46
N ASN A 3 34.93 73.02 3.66
CA ASN A 3 35.02 71.59 3.94
C ASN A 3 33.81 70.87 3.33
N ALA A 4 34.05 69.87 2.45
CA ALA A 4 33.04 68.97 1.93
C ALA A 4 32.88 67.79 2.90
N LEU A 5 31.69 67.66 3.50
CA LEU A 5 31.26 66.52 4.29
C LEU A 5 30.80 65.39 3.36
N SER A 6 31.36 64.20 3.53
CA SER A 6 30.92 62.98 2.86
C SER A 6 29.56 62.48 3.42
N PRO A 7 28.65 62.00 2.59
CA PRO A 7 27.38 61.48 3.08
C PRO A 7 27.53 60.11 3.76
N PRO A 8 26.66 59.80 4.76
CA PRO A 8 26.71 58.53 5.45
C PRO A 8 26.22 57.35 4.57
N ALA A 9 26.99 56.27 4.60
CA ALA A 9 26.64 55.03 3.95
C ALA A 9 25.28 54.51 4.45
N THR A 10 24.38 54.36 3.56
CA THR A 10 22.98 53.99 3.82
C THR A 10 22.84 52.59 4.39
N ARG A 11 22.07 52.44 5.46
CA ARG A 11 21.64 51.18 6.11
C ARG A 11 20.98 50.15 5.16
N ARG A 12 20.80 50.47 3.87
CA ARG A 12 20.26 49.59 2.84
C ARG A 12 21.25 48.56 2.30
N ALA A 13 22.55 48.83 2.37
CA ALA A 13 23.57 47.85 1.89
C ALA A 13 23.79 46.69 2.88
N ALA A 14 23.50 46.85 4.16
CA ALA A 14 23.62 45.79 5.17
C ALA A 14 22.45 44.80 5.15
N LEU A 15 21.29 45.16 4.58
CA LEU A 15 20.11 44.30 4.47
C LEU A 15 20.18 43.38 3.25
N TYR A 16 20.94 43.72 2.22
CA TYR A 16 21.11 42.83 1.04
C TYR A 16 22.18 41.74 1.26
N ALA A 17 23.12 41.93 2.17
CA ALA A 17 24.10 40.90 2.51
C ALA A 17 23.56 39.81 3.45
N ALA A 18 22.48 40.11 4.20
CA ALA A 18 21.82 39.11 5.09
C ALA A 18 20.76 38.27 4.42
N LEU A 19 20.35 38.60 3.19
CA LEU A 19 19.32 37.84 2.45
C LEU A 19 19.90 36.72 1.55
N ILE A 20 21.22 36.62 1.40
CA ILE A 20 21.86 35.62 0.52
C ILE A 20 22.31 34.38 1.30
N THR A 21 22.22 34.36 2.63
CA THR A 21 22.61 33.21 3.44
C THR A 21 21.43 32.34 3.94
N CYS A 22 20.21 32.67 3.57
CA CYS A 22 19.03 31.84 3.79
C CYS A 22 18.54 31.15 2.51
N LEU A 23 19.46 30.79 1.62
CA LEU A 23 19.20 29.67 0.70
C LEU A 23 19.15 28.42 1.57
N GLY A 24 17.94 28.14 2.04
CA GLY A 24 17.64 26.96 2.82
C GLY A 24 18.28 25.75 2.18
N HIS A 25 19.13 25.09 2.92
CA HIS A 25 19.46 23.71 2.65
C HIS A 25 18.14 22.95 2.74
N SER A 26 17.44 22.82 1.61
CA SER A 26 16.49 21.71 1.47
C SER A 26 17.29 20.49 1.87
N PRO A 27 16.88 19.71 2.88
CA PRO A 27 17.60 18.51 3.19
C PRO A 27 17.66 17.71 1.90
N LEU A 28 18.87 17.55 1.35
CA LEU A 28 19.09 16.70 0.17
C LEU A 28 18.38 15.40 0.49
N ALA A 29 17.34 15.09 -0.26
CA ALA A 29 16.59 13.86 -0.08
C ALA A 29 17.61 12.73 -0.15
N ARG A 30 17.88 12.12 1.01
CA ARG A 30 18.96 11.15 1.13
C ARG A 30 18.48 9.86 0.49
N ALA A 31 19.23 9.37 -0.50
CA ALA A 31 18.97 8.08 -1.12
C ALA A 31 18.70 7.02 -0.04
N LEU A 32 17.66 6.22 -0.23
CA LEU A 32 17.36 5.11 0.66
C LEU A 32 18.50 4.07 0.51
N ALA A 33 19.24 3.82 1.60
CA ALA A 33 20.40 2.96 1.56
C ALA A 33 19.98 1.49 1.36
N ARG A 34 20.78 0.74 0.59
CA ARG A 34 20.63 -0.72 0.55
C ARG A 34 20.90 -1.28 1.94
N LYS A 35 20.01 -2.11 2.46
CA LYS A 35 20.19 -2.88 3.70
C LYS A 35 19.68 -4.30 3.51
N THR A 36 20.21 -5.23 4.27
CA THR A 36 19.61 -6.56 4.42
C THR A 36 18.41 -6.45 5.35
N LEU A 37 17.26 -6.98 4.93
CA LEU A 37 16.09 -7.08 5.79
C LEU A 37 16.30 -8.22 6.80
N GLU A 38 15.99 -7.95 8.06
CA GLU A 38 16.21 -8.86 9.20
C GLU A 38 14.89 -9.31 9.79
N PHE A 39 14.60 -10.60 9.70
CA PHE A 39 13.36 -11.17 10.25
C PHE A 39 13.62 -11.92 11.56
N PRO A 40 12.72 -11.79 12.56
CA PRO A 40 11.36 -11.24 12.50
C PRO A 40 11.24 -9.71 12.63
N ARG A 41 12.36 -8.98 12.90
CA ARG A 41 12.33 -7.53 13.17
C ARG A 41 11.62 -6.73 12.08
N ASP A 42 11.94 -6.97 10.82
CA ASP A 42 11.40 -6.22 9.69
C ASP A 42 9.99 -6.69 9.27
N HIS A 43 9.34 -7.58 10.06
CA HIS A 43 7.89 -7.74 10.06
C HIS A 43 7.17 -6.66 10.88
N GLY A 44 7.86 -6.06 11.83
CA GLY A 44 7.34 -5.02 12.71
C GLY A 44 7.36 -3.63 12.08
N ALA A 45 6.83 -2.66 12.80
CA ALA A 45 6.79 -1.28 12.38
C ALA A 45 8.17 -0.60 12.34
N HIS A 46 8.31 0.37 11.44
CA HIS A 46 9.50 1.20 11.22
C HIS A 46 9.17 2.67 11.53
N PRO A 47 9.02 3.06 12.81
CA PRO A 47 8.46 4.34 13.22
C PRO A 47 9.27 5.57 12.77
N ASP A 48 10.54 5.38 12.42
CA ASP A 48 11.41 6.44 11.88
C ASP A 48 11.11 6.79 10.43
N PHE A 49 10.43 5.91 9.72
CA PHE A 49 9.99 6.16 8.36
C PHE A 49 8.69 6.97 8.35
N ARG A 50 8.52 7.78 7.28
CA ARG A 50 7.38 8.68 7.15
C ARG A 50 6.07 7.92 6.98
N ILE A 51 6.06 6.92 6.12
CA ILE A 51 4.89 6.10 5.80
C ILE A 51 5.25 4.62 5.77
N GLU A 52 4.26 3.80 6.07
CA GLU A 52 4.36 2.35 6.12
C GLU A 52 2.98 1.74 5.99
N TRP A 53 2.88 0.56 5.36
CA TRP A 53 1.64 -0.19 5.30
C TRP A 53 1.85 -1.69 5.32
N TRP A 54 0.85 -2.37 5.84
CA TRP A 54 0.63 -3.81 5.75
C TRP A 54 -0.65 -4.02 4.95
N TYR A 55 -0.52 -4.54 3.76
CA TYR A 55 -1.59 -4.74 2.79
C TYR A 55 -1.86 -6.23 2.66
N LEU A 56 -3.03 -6.69 3.11
CA LEU A 56 -3.43 -8.08 3.08
C LEU A 56 -4.66 -8.25 2.21
N THR A 57 -4.55 -9.06 1.16
CA THR A 57 -5.66 -9.37 0.24
C THR A 57 -5.77 -10.87 0.00
N GLY A 58 -6.93 -11.32 -0.43
CA GLY A 58 -7.09 -12.75 -0.70
C GLY A 58 -8.36 -13.12 -1.42
N CYS A 59 -8.34 -14.36 -1.90
CA CYS A 59 -9.42 -15.03 -2.58
C CYS A 59 -9.92 -16.19 -1.71
N LEU A 60 -11.21 -16.19 -1.39
CA LEU A 60 -11.83 -17.12 -0.47
C LEU A 60 -12.77 -18.08 -1.19
N ASN A 61 -12.61 -19.36 -0.88
CA ASN A 61 -13.56 -20.41 -1.20
C ASN A 61 -14.49 -20.62 -0.01
N THR A 62 -15.78 -20.69 -0.24
CA THR A 62 -16.79 -21.00 0.79
C THR A 62 -17.79 -22.02 0.25
N ALA A 63 -18.79 -22.39 1.04
CA ALA A 63 -19.88 -23.25 0.55
C ALA A 63 -20.65 -22.61 -0.64
N ALA A 64 -20.52 -21.28 -0.86
CA ALA A 64 -21.09 -20.59 -2.00
C ALA A 64 -20.32 -20.84 -3.32
N GLY A 65 -19.15 -21.43 -3.27
CA GLY A 65 -18.32 -21.78 -4.43
C GLY A 65 -16.85 -21.39 -4.28
N ALA A 66 -16.07 -21.75 -5.30
CA ALA A 66 -14.69 -21.32 -5.44
C ALA A 66 -14.65 -19.80 -5.78
N ALA A 67 -13.66 -19.09 -5.23
CA ALA A 67 -13.50 -17.66 -5.41
C ALA A 67 -14.80 -16.87 -5.14
N SER A 68 -15.60 -17.34 -4.19
CA SER A 68 -16.91 -16.74 -3.87
C SER A 68 -16.81 -15.37 -3.21
N HIS A 69 -15.69 -15.10 -2.51
CA HIS A 69 -15.42 -13.83 -1.88
C HIS A 69 -13.98 -13.40 -2.10
N GLY A 70 -13.79 -12.08 -2.22
CA GLY A 70 -12.50 -11.44 -2.07
C GLY A 70 -12.44 -10.69 -0.74
N PHE A 71 -11.25 -10.43 -0.23
CA PHE A 71 -11.09 -9.54 0.90
C PHE A 71 -9.82 -8.69 0.79
N GLN A 72 -9.87 -7.52 1.38
CA GLN A 72 -8.75 -6.62 1.58
C GLN A 72 -8.77 -6.12 3.03
N VAL A 73 -7.62 -6.10 3.69
CA VAL A 73 -7.39 -5.45 4.98
C VAL A 73 -6.04 -4.76 4.92
N THR A 74 -6.04 -3.45 4.91
CA THR A 74 -4.81 -2.66 4.86
C THR A 74 -4.69 -1.78 6.09
N PHE A 75 -3.56 -1.87 6.77
CA PHE A 75 -3.20 -0.95 7.84
C PHE A 75 -2.09 -0.03 7.32
N PHE A 76 -2.24 1.25 7.58
CA PHE A 76 -1.27 2.28 7.25
C PHE A 76 -0.80 2.98 8.52
N ARG A 77 0.44 3.39 8.52
CA ARG A 77 1.03 4.23 9.54
C ARG A 77 1.69 5.44 8.90
N SER A 78 1.41 6.62 9.43
CA SER A 78 2.07 7.86 9.04
C SER A 78 2.71 8.51 10.26
N ARG A 79 3.98 8.89 10.17
CA ARG A 79 4.69 9.64 11.19
C ARG A 79 4.26 11.09 11.14
N VAL A 80 3.97 11.70 12.31
CA VAL A 80 3.60 13.11 12.45
C VAL A 80 4.84 13.89 12.90
N PRO A 81 5.58 14.57 12.02
CA PRO A 81 6.86 15.21 12.37
C PRO A 81 6.73 16.28 13.44
N SER A 82 5.66 17.09 13.39
CA SER A 82 5.43 18.23 14.28
C SER A 82 5.24 17.87 15.75
N THR A 83 4.89 16.63 16.06
CA THR A 83 4.59 16.18 17.44
C THR A 83 5.66 15.25 18.04
N GLN A 84 6.72 14.92 17.30
CA GLN A 84 7.74 13.96 17.76
C GLN A 84 8.44 14.41 19.05
N HIS A 85 8.64 15.70 19.23
CA HIS A 85 9.29 16.30 20.40
C HIS A 85 8.41 16.35 21.66
N LEU A 86 7.10 16.14 21.52
CA LEU A 86 6.16 16.22 22.63
C LEU A 86 6.29 15.01 23.55
N ARG A 87 6.30 15.23 24.88
CA ARG A 87 6.41 14.19 25.90
C ARG A 87 5.04 13.66 26.37
N SER A 88 3.95 14.33 25.96
CA SER A 88 2.59 13.93 26.36
C SER A 88 2.23 12.55 25.79
N GLN A 89 1.64 11.69 26.60
CA GLN A 89 1.04 10.43 26.15
C GLN A 89 -0.16 10.63 25.21
N LEU A 90 -0.70 11.86 25.15
CA LEU A 90 -1.77 12.24 24.23
C LEU A 90 -1.23 12.75 22.89
N ALA A 91 0.10 12.94 22.77
CA ALA A 91 0.69 13.42 21.51
C ALA A 91 0.46 12.40 20.38
N ALA A 92 -0.09 12.86 19.26
CA ALA A 92 -0.25 12.06 18.06
C ALA A 92 1.11 11.94 17.35
N LYS A 93 2.01 11.08 17.82
CA LYS A 93 3.31 10.87 17.16
C LYS A 93 3.18 10.14 15.84
N GLN A 94 2.12 9.35 15.73
CA GLN A 94 1.75 8.64 14.52
C GLN A 94 0.24 8.69 14.33
N LEU A 95 -0.19 8.63 13.08
CA LEU A 95 -1.55 8.29 12.69
C LEU A 95 -1.54 6.87 12.16
N VAL A 96 -2.50 6.07 12.62
CA VAL A 96 -2.77 4.75 12.09
C VAL A 96 -4.16 4.78 11.49
N PHE A 97 -4.28 4.33 10.25
CA PHE A 97 -5.55 4.21 9.58
C PHE A 97 -5.62 2.85 8.89
N ALA A 98 -6.82 2.38 8.66
CA ALA A 98 -7.04 1.09 8.02
C ALA A 98 -8.27 1.13 7.13
N HIS A 99 -8.19 0.36 6.06
CA HIS A 99 -9.30 0.04 5.18
C HIS A 99 -9.53 -1.46 5.24
N ALA A 100 -10.78 -1.88 5.24
CA ALA A 100 -11.14 -3.27 5.05
C ALA A 100 -12.33 -3.38 4.10
N ALA A 101 -12.29 -4.40 3.26
CA ALA A 101 -13.34 -4.65 2.29
C ALA A 101 -13.57 -6.13 2.08
N VAL A 102 -14.82 -6.47 1.72
CA VAL A 102 -15.23 -7.80 1.28
C VAL A 102 -15.95 -7.68 -0.06
N THR A 103 -15.43 -8.35 -1.07
CA THR A 103 -16.11 -8.56 -2.35
C THR A 103 -16.99 -9.78 -2.23
N ASP A 104 -18.30 -9.62 -2.32
CA ASP A 104 -19.26 -10.72 -2.49
C ASP A 104 -19.54 -10.90 -3.99
N VAL A 105 -18.90 -11.92 -4.56
CA VAL A 105 -18.96 -12.18 -6.00
C VAL A 105 -20.40 -12.52 -6.45
N ARG A 106 -21.12 -13.27 -5.63
CA ARG A 106 -22.50 -13.68 -5.95
C ARG A 106 -23.46 -12.51 -6.03
N SER A 107 -23.36 -11.57 -5.10
CA SER A 107 -24.20 -10.36 -5.10
C SER A 107 -23.70 -9.27 -6.03
N GLY A 108 -22.47 -9.40 -6.56
CA GLY A 108 -21.80 -8.38 -7.37
C GLY A 108 -21.49 -7.10 -6.60
N LYS A 109 -21.20 -7.19 -5.29
CA LYS A 109 -21.01 -6.02 -4.42
C LYS A 109 -19.70 -6.07 -3.65
N LEU A 110 -19.15 -4.87 -3.45
CA LEU A 110 -18.08 -4.61 -2.49
C LEU A 110 -18.70 -3.97 -1.24
N TRP A 111 -18.35 -4.50 -0.07
CA TRP A 111 -18.63 -3.93 1.23
C TRP A 111 -17.32 -3.44 1.83
N HIS A 112 -17.23 -2.19 2.24
CA HIS A 112 -16.00 -1.65 2.81
C HIS A 112 -16.28 -0.72 3.99
N ASP A 113 -15.27 -0.53 4.83
CA ASP A 113 -15.26 0.41 5.94
C ASP A 113 -13.82 0.88 6.20
N GLN A 114 -13.67 1.92 6.99
CA GLN A 114 -12.39 2.54 7.29
C GLN A 114 -12.30 2.98 8.75
N ARG A 115 -11.09 3.01 9.27
CA ARG A 115 -10.78 3.45 10.63
C ARG A 115 -9.58 4.39 10.60
N ILE A 116 -9.56 5.33 11.54
CA ILE A 116 -8.41 6.18 11.81
C ILE A 116 -8.32 6.47 13.30
N ALA A 117 -7.10 6.47 13.83
CA ALA A 117 -6.81 6.94 15.18
C ALA A 117 -5.36 7.44 15.30
N ARG A 118 -5.14 8.30 16.30
CA ARG A 118 -3.80 8.68 16.73
C ARG A 118 -3.13 7.56 17.51
N SER A 119 -1.80 7.55 17.50
CA SER A 119 -0.97 6.71 18.35
C SER A 119 0.14 7.54 18.98
N SER A 120 0.47 7.27 20.23
CA SER A 120 1.63 7.85 20.92
C SER A 120 2.96 7.29 20.43
N GLY A 121 2.94 6.26 19.57
CA GLY A 121 4.12 5.56 19.07
C GLY A 121 4.63 4.48 20.02
N LEU A 122 3.94 4.21 21.13
CA LEU A 122 4.22 3.09 22.02
C LEU A 122 3.61 1.79 21.48
N PRO A 123 4.16 0.62 21.85
CA PRO A 123 3.62 -0.66 21.42
C PRO A 123 2.20 -0.93 21.97
N PRO A 124 1.46 -1.87 21.35
CA PRO A 124 0.13 -2.24 21.81
C PRO A 124 0.09 -2.57 23.31
N GLY A 125 -0.89 -1.98 24.01
CA GLY A 125 -1.10 -2.16 25.45
C GLY A 125 -0.21 -1.31 26.36
N ALA A 126 0.81 -0.64 25.83
CA ALA A 126 1.71 0.19 26.66
C ALA A 126 1.13 1.57 27.01
N ASN A 127 0.11 2.03 26.31
CA ASN A 127 -0.60 3.27 26.60
C ASN A 127 -2.12 3.04 26.50
N ALA A 128 -2.81 3.10 27.63
CA ALA A 128 -4.25 2.80 27.72
C ALA A 128 -5.14 3.80 26.96
N VAL A 129 -4.63 4.99 26.62
CA VAL A 129 -5.39 6.01 25.90
C VAL A 129 -5.19 5.94 24.37
N ASP A 130 -4.34 5.05 23.88
CA ASP A 130 -4.15 4.84 22.45
C ASP A 130 -5.22 3.89 21.90
N ALA A 131 -5.99 4.39 20.95
CA ALA A 131 -6.92 3.58 20.15
C ALA A 131 -6.24 2.88 18.97
N ALA A 132 -4.95 3.17 18.75
CA ALA A 132 -4.12 2.54 17.73
C ALA A 132 -2.67 2.40 18.21
N ALA A 133 -2.03 1.28 17.87
CA ALA A 133 -0.64 1.01 18.20
C ALA A 133 0.00 0.04 17.19
N THR A 134 1.32 0.15 17.03
CA THR A 134 2.11 -0.75 16.18
C THR A 134 3.32 -1.29 16.96
N GLY A 135 3.55 -2.60 16.87
CA GLY A 135 4.71 -3.25 17.44
C GLY A 135 5.92 -3.20 16.50
N THR A 136 7.13 -3.11 17.06
CA THR A 136 8.37 -2.99 16.28
C THR A 136 9.17 -4.29 16.15
N GLN A 137 8.79 -5.36 16.83
CA GLN A 137 9.53 -6.63 16.85
C GLN A 137 9.02 -7.65 15.83
N THR A 138 7.74 -7.58 15.53
CA THR A 138 7.03 -8.40 14.55
C THR A 138 5.75 -7.68 14.14
N THR A 139 5.04 -8.18 13.13
CA THR A 139 3.74 -7.60 12.76
C THR A 139 2.79 -7.63 13.96
N SER A 140 2.47 -6.46 14.44
CA SER A 140 1.48 -6.26 15.52
C SER A 140 0.87 -4.89 15.34
N VAL A 141 -0.28 -4.83 14.68
CA VAL A 141 -1.02 -3.60 14.43
C VAL A 141 -2.41 -3.75 15.04
N VAL A 142 -2.79 -2.78 15.85
CA VAL A 142 -4.12 -2.68 16.46
C VAL A 142 -4.67 -1.30 16.16
N LEU A 143 -5.92 -1.25 15.72
CA LEU A 143 -6.66 -0.02 15.48
C LEU A 143 -8.11 -0.22 15.91
N LYS A 144 -8.43 0.24 17.12
CA LYS A 144 -9.71 -0.05 17.80
C LYS A 144 -9.95 -1.56 17.89
N ASP A 145 -11.00 -2.06 17.25
CA ASP A 145 -11.40 -3.46 17.16
C ASP A 145 -10.77 -4.23 15.97
N TRP A 146 -10.01 -3.55 15.11
CA TRP A 146 -9.31 -4.17 14.00
C TRP A 146 -7.86 -4.49 14.36
N SER A 147 -7.35 -5.61 13.84
CA SER A 147 -5.97 -6.01 14.13
C SER A 147 -5.35 -6.85 13.03
N LEU A 148 -4.02 -6.78 12.94
CA LEU A 148 -3.17 -7.72 12.19
C LEU A 148 -2.00 -8.10 13.08
N GLN A 149 -1.87 -9.39 13.37
CA GLN A 149 -0.88 -9.90 14.30
C GLN A 149 -0.16 -11.11 13.71
N ARG A 150 1.15 -11.21 13.94
CA ARG A 150 2.00 -12.33 13.52
C ARG A 150 2.58 -13.05 14.71
N GLN A 151 2.55 -14.37 14.67
CA GLN A 151 3.25 -15.25 15.59
C GLN A 151 3.97 -16.35 14.80
N GLY A 152 5.27 -16.20 14.62
CA GLY A 152 6.04 -17.06 13.71
C GLY A 152 5.51 -16.97 12.27
N ASP A 153 5.16 -18.12 11.70
CA ASP A 153 4.62 -18.22 10.34
C ASP A 153 3.10 -18.04 10.27
N ARG A 154 2.45 -17.78 11.40
CA ARG A 154 1.01 -17.55 11.47
C ARG A 154 0.71 -16.07 11.56
N LEU A 155 -0.34 -15.63 10.85
CA LEU A 155 -0.92 -14.31 10.99
C LEU A 155 -2.40 -14.44 11.33
N GLN A 156 -2.90 -13.47 12.07
CA GLN A 156 -4.31 -13.30 12.35
C GLN A 156 -4.74 -11.91 11.94
N ALA A 157 -5.80 -11.81 11.16
CA ALA A 157 -6.43 -10.54 10.82
C ALA A 157 -7.88 -10.53 11.29
N ARG A 158 -8.28 -9.43 11.91
CA ARG A 158 -9.64 -9.21 12.41
C ARG A 158 -10.10 -7.83 11.97
N ALA A 159 -11.26 -7.78 11.29
CA ALA A 159 -11.89 -6.53 10.92
C ALA A 159 -13.41 -6.72 10.93
N SER A 160 -14.11 -5.88 11.68
CA SER A 160 -15.57 -5.92 11.78
C SER A 160 -16.18 -4.58 11.45
N ALA A 161 -17.25 -4.60 10.65
CA ALA A 161 -18.01 -3.44 10.22
C ALA A 161 -19.51 -3.76 10.22
N GLU A 162 -20.35 -2.78 9.94
CA GLU A 162 -21.81 -2.95 9.93
C GLU A 162 -22.26 -4.06 8.96
N ASN A 163 -21.60 -4.16 7.80
CA ASN A 163 -22.04 -5.00 6.71
C ASN A 163 -21.18 -6.23 6.45
N PHE A 164 -20.03 -6.33 7.11
CA PHE A 164 -19.14 -7.48 6.97
C PHE A 164 -18.31 -7.68 8.24
N ASP A 165 -17.79 -8.89 8.39
CA ASP A 165 -16.75 -9.21 9.34
C ASP A 165 -15.75 -10.22 8.76
N LEU A 166 -14.50 -10.10 9.18
CA LEU A 166 -13.36 -10.93 8.76
C LEU A 166 -12.66 -11.48 10.00
N HIS A 167 -12.65 -12.79 10.12
CA HIS A 167 -11.88 -13.54 11.11
C HIS A 167 -10.94 -14.48 10.35
N LEU A 168 -9.73 -14.01 10.09
CA LEU A 168 -8.79 -14.70 9.23
C LEU A 168 -7.61 -15.25 10.04
N ASP A 169 -7.34 -16.53 9.88
CA ASP A 169 -6.14 -17.23 10.35
C ASP A 169 -5.34 -17.65 9.11
N LEU A 170 -4.13 -17.11 8.99
CA LEU A 170 -3.31 -17.29 7.81
C LEU A 170 -2.03 -18.02 8.18
N GLN A 171 -1.62 -18.95 7.32
CA GLN A 171 -0.39 -19.72 7.45
C GLN A 171 0.55 -19.43 6.28
N ALA A 172 1.76 -18.99 6.58
CA ALA A 172 2.81 -18.86 5.58
C ALA A 172 3.22 -20.25 5.08
N THR A 173 3.20 -20.44 3.77
CA THR A 173 3.55 -21.71 3.12
C THR A 173 4.85 -21.64 2.35
N GLN A 174 5.37 -20.45 2.16
CA GLN A 174 6.55 -20.16 1.35
C GLN A 174 7.39 -19.06 1.99
N GLN A 175 8.63 -18.93 1.54
CA GLN A 175 9.52 -17.84 1.93
C GLN A 175 8.99 -16.49 1.43
N LEU A 176 9.45 -15.41 2.06
CA LEU A 176 9.18 -14.06 1.62
C LEU A 176 9.70 -13.82 0.20
N LEU A 177 9.01 -12.98 -0.55
CA LEU A 177 9.43 -12.47 -1.84
C LEU A 177 9.94 -11.03 -1.64
N LEU A 178 11.25 -10.85 -1.62
CA LEU A 178 11.86 -9.53 -1.50
C LEU A 178 11.70 -8.79 -2.83
N GLN A 179 11.09 -7.61 -2.79
CA GLN A 179 10.79 -6.84 -3.98
C GLN A 179 11.99 -5.99 -4.43
N GLY A 180 12.12 -5.79 -5.74
CA GLY A 180 13.22 -5.03 -6.31
C GLY A 180 14.59 -5.68 -6.05
N ASP A 181 15.53 -4.89 -5.56
CA ASP A 181 16.89 -5.34 -5.26
C ASP A 181 17.00 -5.76 -3.79
N GLN A 182 16.73 -7.04 -3.50
CA GLN A 182 16.78 -7.63 -2.16
C GLN A 182 15.93 -6.86 -1.12
N GLY A 183 14.76 -6.39 -1.55
CA GLY A 183 13.85 -5.62 -0.70
C GLY A 183 13.94 -4.11 -0.87
N LEU A 184 14.90 -3.59 -1.65
CA LEU A 184 14.93 -2.17 -2.05
C LEU A 184 14.20 -2.00 -3.38
N SER A 185 12.95 -1.55 -3.32
CA SER A 185 12.07 -1.35 -4.48
C SER A 185 12.09 0.10 -4.95
N ARG A 186 12.56 0.33 -6.17
CA ARG A 186 12.55 1.66 -6.80
C ARG A 186 11.13 2.04 -7.25
N LYS A 187 10.78 3.30 -7.01
CA LYS A 187 9.48 3.91 -7.35
C LYS A 187 9.64 5.12 -8.28
N GLY A 188 10.84 5.29 -8.82
CA GLY A 188 11.14 6.39 -9.74
C GLY A 188 12.61 6.48 -10.10
N PRO A 189 12.98 7.42 -10.98
CA PRO A 189 14.35 7.57 -11.48
C PRO A 189 15.34 8.07 -10.41
N GLN A 190 14.88 8.78 -9.39
CA GLN A 190 15.76 9.32 -8.36
C GLN A 190 16.05 8.29 -7.26
N PRO A 191 17.26 8.28 -6.66
CA PRO A 191 17.65 7.29 -5.65
C PRO A 191 16.83 7.30 -4.36
N ASP A 192 16.22 8.43 -4.01
CA ASP A 192 15.36 8.61 -2.85
C ASP A 192 13.92 8.14 -3.09
N GLN A 193 13.54 7.92 -4.36
CA GLN A 193 12.24 7.37 -4.76
C GLN A 193 12.28 5.84 -4.67
N ALA A 194 12.34 5.34 -3.47
CA ALA A 194 12.41 3.92 -3.18
C ALA A 194 11.74 3.61 -1.84
N SER A 195 11.40 2.36 -1.65
CA SER A 195 10.87 1.80 -0.42
C SER A 195 11.63 0.53 -0.04
N TYR A 196 11.60 0.14 1.22
CA TYR A 196 11.80 -1.25 1.59
C TYR A 196 10.48 -1.97 1.46
N TYR A 197 10.50 -3.11 0.77
CA TYR A 197 9.29 -3.80 0.38
C TYR A 197 9.52 -5.29 0.26
N TYR A 198 8.69 -6.06 0.93
CA TYR A 198 8.58 -7.50 0.71
C TYR A 198 7.12 -7.95 0.62
N SER A 199 6.90 -9.05 -0.07
CA SER A 199 5.62 -9.73 -0.15
C SER A 199 5.68 -11.10 0.51
N GLN A 200 4.57 -11.57 1.02
CA GLN A 200 4.34 -12.94 1.43
C GLN A 200 3.15 -13.52 0.67
N PRO A 201 3.42 -14.08 -0.51
CA PRO A 201 2.37 -14.70 -1.32
C PRO A 201 2.00 -16.09 -0.79
N GLN A 202 0.94 -16.68 -1.38
CA GLN A 202 0.52 -18.05 -1.12
C GLN A 202 0.23 -18.35 0.36
N LEU A 203 -0.24 -17.34 1.12
CA LEU A 203 -0.74 -17.60 2.47
C LEU A 203 -1.98 -18.48 2.39
N GLN A 204 -2.00 -19.61 3.08
CA GLN A 204 -3.23 -20.39 3.28
C GLN A 204 -4.15 -19.68 4.25
N VAL A 205 -5.44 -19.65 3.97
CA VAL A 205 -6.44 -18.93 4.75
C VAL A 205 -7.46 -19.88 5.33
N ALA A 206 -7.73 -19.73 6.61
CA ALA A 206 -8.82 -20.38 7.34
C ALA A 206 -9.60 -19.33 8.15
N GLY A 207 -10.72 -19.74 8.76
CA GLY A 207 -11.55 -18.85 9.58
C GLY A 207 -12.91 -18.60 8.96
N SER A 208 -13.40 -17.37 9.03
CA SER A 208 -14.73 -17.02 8.53
C SER A 208 -14.79 -15.64 7.90
N VAL A 209 -15.71 -15.46 6.97
CA VAL A 209 -16.14 -14.19 6.40
C VAL A 209 -17.65 -14.04 6.59
N GLY A 210 -18.06 -12.93 7.18
CA GLY A 210 -19.46 -12.55 7.33
C GLY A 210 -19.85 -11.44 6.34
N VAL A 211 -21.02 -11.57 5.74
CA VAL A 211 -21.61 -10.53 4.87
C VAL A 211 -23.09 -10.39 5.20
N LYS A 212 -23.52 -9.18 5.57
CA LYS A 212 -24.93 -8.89 5.94
C LYS A 212 -25.49 -9.85 7.00
N GLY A 213 -24.66 -10.20 8.01
CA GLY A 213 -25.04 -11.12 9.09
C GLY A 213 -25.01 -12.61 8.73
N VAL A 214 -24.68 -12.97 7.49
CA VAL A 214 -24.52 -14.36 7.06
C VAL A 214 -23.05 -14.73 7.14
N GLN A 215 -22.74 -15.71 7.98
CA GLN A 215 -21.39 -16.23 8.18
C GLN A 215 -21.06 -17.38 7.21
N HIS A 216 -19.89 -17.32 6.63
CA HIS A 216 -19.34 -18.34 5.75
C HIS A 216 -18.02 -18.84 6.31
N THR A 217 -17.90 -20.16 6.51
CA THR A 217 -16.62 -20.80 6.81
C THR A 217 -15.72 -20.78 5.57
N ILE A 218 -14.47 -20.39 5.77
CA ILE A 218 -13.46 -20.39 4.69
C ILE A 218 -12.97 -21.82 4.48
N LEU A 219 -13.03 -22.28 3.24
CA LEU A 219 -12.65 -23.63 2.84
C LEU A 219 -11.21 -23.68 2.32
N THR A 220 -10.66 -24.90 2.26
CA THR A 220 -9.34 -25.17 1.67
C THR A 220 -9.24 -24.66 0.23
N GLY A 221 -8.01 -24.31 -0.18
CA GLY A 221 -7.75 -23.68 -1.48
C GLY A 221 -7.99 -22.17 -1.49
N SER A 222 -8.39 -21.58 -0.36
CA SER A 222 -8.36 -20.12 -0.16
C SER A 222 -6.93 -19.66 0.02
N SER A 223 -6.57 -18.54 -0.62
CA SER A 223 -5.22 -18.00 -0.57
C SER A 223 -5.20 -16.49 -0.37
N ALA A 224 -4.12 -16.02 0.25
CA ALA A 224 -3.91 -14.59 0.46
C ALA A 224 -2.50 -14.16 0.07
N TRP A 225 -2.35 -12.85 -0.05
CA TRP A 225 -1.13 -12.11 -0.32
C TRP A 225 -0.97 -11.03 0.73
N LEU A 226 0.21 -10.90 1.31
CA LEU A 226 0.58 -9.80 2.19
C LEU A 226 1.73 -9.02 1.60
N ASP A 227 1.57 -7.70 1.52
CA ASP A 227 2.66 -6.75 1.32
C ASP A 227 2.98 -5.99 2.59
N HIS A 228 4.26 -5.76 2.83
CA HIS A 228 4.73 -4.84 3.83
C HIS A 228 5.75 -3.90 3.21
N GLU A 229 5.47 -2.63 3.27
CA GLU A 229 6.27 -1.62 2.60
C GLU A 229 6.40 -0.36 3.45
N TRP A 230 7.62 0.24 3.51
CA TRP A 230 7.89 1.47 4.24
C TRP A 230 8.87 2.37 3.52
N SER A 231 8.66 3.68 3.62
CA SER A 231 9.43 4.68 2.89
C SER A 231 9.44 6.05 3.55
N GLN A 232 10.43 6.87 3.19
CA GLN A 232 10.43 8.31 3.49
C GLN A 232 9.68 9.10 2.43
N GLN A 233 9.73 8.67 1.17
CA GLN A 233 9.06 9.32 0.04
C GLN A 233 8.63 8.26 -0.98
N MET A 234 7.35 8.19 -1.24
CA MET A 234 6.79 7.12 -2.08
C MET A 234 6.57 7.49 -3.52
N LEU A 235 6.09 8.69 -3.78
CA LEU A 235 5.69 9.09 -5.12
C LEU A 235 6.60 10.17 -5.69
N HIS A 236 6.95 9.99 -6.95
CA HIS A 236 7.51 11.06 -7.76
C HIS A 236 6.50 12.23 -7.83
N PRO A 237 6.94 13.49 -7.77
CA PRO A 237 6.02 14.66 -7.80
C PRO A 237 5.07 14.69 -9.01
N SER A 238 5.49 14.12 -10.14
CA SER A 238 4.65 14.01 -11.35
C SER A 238 3.73 12.79 -11.37
N ALA A 239 3.83 11.89 -10.39
CA ALA A 239 2.95 10.73 -10.32
C ALA A 239 1.60 11.13 -9.73
N VAL A 240 0.52 10.74 -10.39
CA VAL A 240 -0.85 10.96 -9.91
C VAL A 240 -1.47 9.74 -9.26
N GLY A 241 -0.85 8.57 -9.43
CA GLY A 241 -1.31 7.30 -8.89
C GLY A 241 -0.55 6.12 -9.50
N TRP A 242 -1.02 4.94 -9.19
CA TRP A 242 -0.46 3.68 -9.70
C TRP A 242 -1.52 2.69 -10.13
N ASP A 243 -1.08 1.71 -10.93
CA ASP A 243 -1.76 0.45 -11.16
C ASP A 243 -0.84 -0.65 -10.65
N TRP A 244 -1.36 -1.55 -9.84
CA TRP A 244 -0.61 -2.63 -9.21
C TRP A 244 -1.40 -3.92 -9.25
N ILE A 245 -0.70 -5.05 -9.41
CA ILE A 245 -1.26 -6.40 -9.24
C ILE A 245 -0.39 -7.24 -8.32
N GLY A 246 -1.04 -8.05 -7.47
CA GLY A 246 -0.42 -9.13 -6.70
C GLY A 246 -1.23 -10.40 -6.88
N ILE A 247 -0.62 -11.38 -7.52
CA ILE A 247 -1.30 -12.60 -7.97
C ILE A 247 -0.62 -13.84 -7.40
N ASN A 248 -1.41 -14.66 -6.72
CA ASN A 248 -1.07 -16.04 -6.41
C ASN A 248 -1.35 -16.91 -7.63
N LEU A 249 -0.30 -17.50 -8.21
CA LEU A 249 -0.45 -18.41 -9.36
C LEU A 249 -0.94 -19.77 -8.92
N LEU A 250 -1.73 -20.43 -9.76
CA LEU A 250 -2.32 -21.74 -9.46
C LEU A 250 -1.29 -22.87 -9.40
N ASP A 251 -0.10 -22.67 -9.97
CA ASP A 251 1.04 -23.57 -9.88
C ASP A 251 1.88 -23.39 -8.61
N GLY A 252 1.46 -22.50 -7.70
CA GLY A 252 2.17 -22.13 -6.49
C GLY A 252 3.17 -20.99 -6.65
N GLY A 253 3.32 -20.44 -7.84
CA GLY A 253 4.13 -19.27 -8.11
C GLY A 253 3.49 -17.97 -7.59
N ALA A 254 4.18 -16.86 -7.82
CA ALA A 254 3.73 -15.51 -7.44
C ALA A 254 4.16 -14.50 -8.51
N LEU A 255 3.26 -13.57 -8.85
CA LEU A 255 3.53 -12.49 -9.78
C LEU A 255 3.05 -11.17 -9.18
N THR A 256 3.93 -10.17 -9.14
CA THR A 256 3.53 -8.78 -8.94
C THR A 256 4.04 -7.92 -10.06
N ALA A 257 3.26 -6.93 -10.44
CA ALA A 257 3.64 -5.93 -11.42
C ALA A 257 2.97 -4.60 -11.07
N PHE A 258 3.66 -3.50 -11.32
CA PHE A 258 3.11 -2.18 -11.08
C PHE A 258 3.63 -1.16 -12.09
N ARG A 259 2.88 -0.07 -12.24
CA ARG A 259 3.35 1.16 -12.86
C ARG A 259 2.88 2.38 -12.07
N LEU A 260 3.71 3.39 -12.00
CA LEU A 260 3.34 4.73 -11.58
C LEU A 260 2.96 5.55 -12.81
N ARG A 261 1.89 6.35 -12.69
CA ARG A 261 1.33 7.10 -13.83
C ARG A 261 1.45 8.60 -13.64
N THR A 262 1.73 9.29 -14.74
CA THR A 262 1.53 10.73 -14.90
C THR A 262 0.06 11.04 -15.21
N GLN A 263 -0.30 12.32 -15.19
CA GLN A 263 -1.68 12.76 -15.38
C GLN A 263 -2.25 12.42 -16.77
N ASP A 264 -1.43 12.34 -17.79
CA ASP A 264 -1.79 11.91 -19.14
C ASP A 264 -1.90 10.38 -19.29
N GLY A 265 -1.67 9.64 -18.20
CA GLY A 265 -1.75 8.18 -18.15
C GLY A 265 -0.47 7.46 -18.60
N ALA A 266 0.59 8.19 -18.96
CA ALA A 266 1.87 7.59 -19.32
C ALA A 266 2.54 6.92 -18.11
N ALA A 267 3.30 5.85 -18.36
CA ALA A 267 4.08 5.20 -17.33
C ALA A 267 5.31 6.03 -16.99
N LEU A 268 5.38 6.53 -15.76
CA LEU A 268 6.55 7.21 -15.23
C LEU A 268 7.62 6.21 -14.77
N TRP A 269 7.20 5.13 -14.17
CA TRP A 269 8.03 4.05 -13.65
C TRP A 269 7.24 2.75 -13.63
N SER A 270 7.90 1.63 -13.85
CA SER A 270 7.26 0.33 -13.72
C SER A 270 8.25 -0.69 -13.16
N GLY A 271 7.73 -1.77 -12.63
CA GLY A 271 8.49 -2.85 -12.05
C GLY A 271 7.60 -4.00 -11.61
N GLY A 272 8.20 -4.93 -10.92
CA GLY A 272 7.50 -6.11 -10.40
C GLY A 272 8.46 -7.23 -10.09
N SER A 273 7.91 -8.38 -9.80
CA SER A 273 8.68 -9.61 -9.59
C SER A 273 7.85 -10.85 -9.88
N TYR A 274 8.55 -11.90 -10.16
CA TYR A 274 7.98 -13.24 -10.35
C TYR A 274 8.75 -14.23 -9.50
N ARG A 275 8.04 -15.18 -8.93
CA ARG A 275 8.60 -16.39 -8.36
C ARG A 275 7.88 -17.59 -8.97
N GLY A 276 8.63 -18.41 -9.72
CA GLY A 276 8.21 -19.73 -10.16
C GLY A 276 8.72 -20.82 -9.25
N GLN A 277 8.77 -22.05 -9.75
CA GLN A 277 9.34 -23.17 -9.03
C GLN A 277 10.86 -22.99 -8.87
N GLY A 278 11.30 -22.47 -7.70
CA GLY A 278 12.69 -22.46 -7.28
C GLY A 278 13.49 -21.16 -7.50
N ALA A 279 13.02 -20.16 -8.25
CA ALA A 279 13.75 -18.92 -8.45
C ALA A 279 12.85 -17.68 -8.44
N SER A 280 13.34 -16.61 -7.85
CA SER A 280 12.73 -15.27 -7.91
C SER A 280 13.45 -14.40 -8.94
N ARG A 281 12.69 -13.60 -9.66
CA ARG A 281 13.19 -12.62 -10.61
C ARG A 281 12.50 -11.27 -10.36
N SER A 282 13.27 -10.22 -10.16
CA SER A 282 12.78 -8.84 -10.21
C SER A 282 12.79 -8.33 -11.65
N PHE A 283 11.80 -7.50 -11.99
CA PHE A 283 11.69 -6.87 -13.29
C PHE A 283 12.29 -5.48 -13.24
N ASN A 284 13.08 -5.14 -14.24
CA ASN A 284 13.68 -3.81 -14.35
C ASN A 284 12.64 -2.77 -14.83
N PRO A 285 12.91 -1.48 -14.61
CA PRO A 285 12.09 -0.42 -15.16
C PRO A 285 11.95 -0.57 -16.69
N GLY A 286 10.69 -0.46 -17.17
CA GLY A 286 10.39 -0.61 -18.60
C GLY A 286 10.16 -2.04 -19.09
N GLU A 287 10.48 -3.07 -18.28
CA GLU A 287 10.17 -4.47 -18.62
C GLU A 287 8.69 -4.84 -18.38
N VAL A 288 7.94 -3.96 -17.70
CA VAL A 288 6.51 -4.15 -17.41
C VAL A 288 5.69 -3.10 -18.13
N ALA A 289 4.69 -3.52 -18.89
CA ALA A 289 3.76 -2.63 -19.54
C ALA A 289 2.30 -3.04 -19.27
N PHE A 290 1.46 -2.04 -19.01
CA PHE A 290 0.03 -2.18 -18.81
C PHE A 290 -0.71 -1.53 -19.96
N THR A 291 -1.56 -2.28 -20.64
CA THR A 291 -2.44 -1.77 -21.71
C THR A 291 -3.88 -1.98 -21.25
N ALA A 292 -4.64 -0.87 -21.16
CA ALA A 292 -6.04 -0.92 -20.75
C ALA A 292 -6.90 -1.66 -21.79
N GLY A 293 -7.76 -2.53 -21.28
CA GLY A 293 -8.80 -3.21 -22.04
C GLY A 293 -10.19 -2.62 -21.70
N ARG A 294 -11.10 -3.48 -21.26
CA ARG A 294 -12.46 -3.10 -20.86
C ARG A 294 -12.42 -2.11 -19.68
N THR A 295 -13.30 -1.10 -19.73
CA THR A 295 -13.43 -0.09 -18.68
C THR A 295 -14.79 -0.14 -18.02
N TRP A 296 -14.87 0.33 -16.77
CA TRP A 296 -16.10 0.53 -16.00
C TRP A 296 -16.13 1.94 -15.43
N GLN A 297 -17.25 2.61 -15.57
CA GLN A 297 -17.45 3.93 -14.97
C GLN A 297 -18.10 3.79 -13.60
N SER A 298 -17.44 4.31 -12.57
CA SER A 298 -18.02 4.35 -11.23
C SER A 298 -19.26 5.22 -11.18
N PRO A 299 -20.37 4.74 -10.62
CA PRO A 299 -21.53 5.59 -10.34
C PRO A 299 -21.26 6.61 -9.22
N LEU A 300 -20.30 6.32 -8.32
CA LEU A 300 -19.94 7.18 -7.17
C LEU A 300 -19.03 8.33 -7.60
N SER A 301 -17.83 8.04 -8.02
CA SER A 301 -16.81 9.05 -8.35
C SER A 301 -16.89 9.56 -9.79
N ARG A 302 -17.59 8.86 -10.67
CA ARG A 302 -17.63 9.05 -12.14
C ARG A 302 -16.30 8.75 -12.83
N ALA A 303 -15.30 8.27 -12.08
CA ALA A 303 -14.02 7.84 -12.66
C ALA A 303 -14.19 6.64 -13.58
N MET A 304 -13.34 6.57 -14.60
CA MET A 304 -13.28 5.45 -15.55
C MET A 304 -12.12 4.54 -15.16
N TYR A 305 -12.43 3.35 -14.69
CA TYR A 305 -11.44 2.35 -14.29
C TYR A 305 -11.29 1.27 -15.36
N PRO A 306 -10.07 0.98 -15.84
CA PRO A 306 -9.83 -0.19 -16.66
C PRO A 306 -9.91 -1.47 -15.79
N VAL A 307 -11.02 -2.17 -15.88
CA VAL A 307 -11.28 -3.41 -15.11
C VAL A 307 -10.80 -4.67 -15.83
N GLU A 308 -10.14 -4.48 -16.96
CA GLU A 308 -9.37 -5.49 -17.70
C GLU A 308 -8.07 -4.85 -18.20
N TRP A 309 -6.96 -5.57 -18.02
CA TRP A 309 -5.65 -5.14 -18.44
C TRP A 309 -4.92 -6.24 -19.20
N THR A 310 -4.23 -5.87 -20.28
CA THR A 310 -3.12 -6.68 -20.77
C THR A 310 -1.85 -6.24 -20.06
N VAL A 311 -1.21 -7.17 -19.34
CA VAL A 311 0.06 -6.94 -18.64
C VAL A 311 1.16 -7.72 -19.34
N GLN A 312 2.11 -7.00 -19.94
CA GLN A 312 3.31 -7.57 -20.54
C GLN A 312 4.43 -7.57 -19.50
N THR A 313 5.07 -8.72 -19.32
CA THR A 313 6.20 -8.91 -18.38
C THR A 313 7.30 -9.75 -19.07
N PRO A 314 8.49 -9.83 -18.47
CA PRO A 314 9.57 -10.70 -18.97
C PRO A 314 9.26 -12.21 -18.99
N ILE A 315 8.22 -12.64 -18.25
CA ILE A 315 7.82 -14.04 -18.17
C ILE A 315 6.61 -14.37 -19.07
N GLY A 316 6.03 -13.35 -19.71
CA GLY A 316 4.90 -13.56 -20.60
C GLY A 316 3.94 -12.38 -20.65
N ARG A 317 2.93 -12.56 -21.49
CA ARG A 317 1.80 -11.65 -21.64
C ARG A 317 0.57 -12.28 -20.99
N PHE A 318 -0.07 -11.50 -20.15
CA PHE A 318 -1.23 -11.93 -19.37
C PHE A 318 -2.39 -10.97 -19.54
N THR A 319 -3.60 -11.47 -19.32
CA THR A 319 -4.80 -10.63 -19.16
C THR A 319 -5.24 -10.70 -17.70
N VAL A 320 -5.33 -9.55 -17.05
CA VAL A 320 -5.91 -9.38 -15.71
C VAL A 320 -7.35 -8.93 -15.86
N ARG A 321 -8.29 -9.59 -15.21
CA ARG A 321 -9.73 -9.28 -15.26
C ARG A 321 -10.30 -9.16 -13.87
N ALA A 322 -10.99 -8.07 -13.58
CA ALA A 322 -11.81 -7.96 -12.39
C ALA A 322 -12.89 -9.05 -12.38
N VAL A 323 -13.07 -9.73 -11.23
CA VAL A 323 -14.14 -10.74 -11.07
C VAL A 323 -15.51 -10.07 -11.06
N ILE A 324 -15.61 -8.89 -10.46
CA ILE A 324 -16.76 -7.97 -10.57
C ILE A 324 -16.23 -6.56 -10.81
N ASP A 325 -16.99 -5.71 -11.49
CA ASP A 325 -16.52 -4.36 -11.82
C ASP A 325 -16.62 -3.36 -10.65
N PRO A 326 -17.72 -3.35 -9.84
CA PRO A 326 -17.90 -2.36 -8.78
C PRO A 326 -17.10 -2.67 -7.53
N GLN A 327 -15.77 -2.44 -7.59
CA GLN A 327 -14.86 -2.62 -6.47
C GLN A 327 -14.11 -1.31 -6.13
N GLU A 328 -14.79 -0.17 -6.29
CA GLU A 328 -14.30 1.13 -5.85
C GLU A 328 -14.52 1.32 -4.35
N LEU A 329 -13.51 1.86 -3.65
CA LEU A 329 -13.54 2.20 -2.23
C LEU A 329 -13.50 3.71 -2.05
N ASP A 330 -14.43 4.22 -1.25
CA ASP A 330 -14.37 5.60 -0.75
C ASP A 330 -13.65 5.62 0.61
N SER A 331 -12.39 6.04 0.60
CA SER A 331 -11.58 6.24 1.81
C SER A 331 -11.37 7.73 2.15
N SER A 332 -12.24 8.59 1.67
CA SER A 332 -12.15 10.04 1.85
C SER A 332 -12.13 10.47 3.32
N SER A 333 -12.77 9.71 4.22
CA SER A 333 -12.81 9.99 5.67
C SER A 333 -11.52 9.66 6.40
N SER A 334 -10.59 8.91 5.80
CA SER A 334 -9.30 8.54 6.41
C SER A 334 -8.11 9.05 5.62
N THR A 335 -8.01 8.73 4.34
CA THR A 335 -6.88 9.08 3.47
C THR A 335 -7.17 10.26 2.55
N GLY A 336 -8.43 10.68 2.42
CA GLY A 336 -8.86 11.69 1.45
C GLY A 336 -8.92 11.17 0.02
N ALA A 337 -8.84 9.86 -0.20
CA ALA A 337 -8.76 9.26 -1.53
C ALA A 337 -9.98 8.38 -1.85
N ILE A 338 -10.29 8.27 -3.13
CA ILE A 338 -11.17 7.24 -3.70
C ILE A 338 -10.31 6.45 -4.68
N TYR A 339 -10.34 5.12 -4.59
CA TYR A 339 -9.55 4.24 -5.43
C TYR A 339 -10.32 2.94 -5.71
N TRP A 340 -9.89 2.22 -6.74
CA TRP A 340 -10.45 0.94 -7.10
C TRP A 340 -9.48 -0.17 -6.70
N GLU A 341 -10.00 -1.18 -6.01
CA GLU A 341 -9.21 -2.30 -5.54
C GLU A 341 -10.08 -3.55 -5.47
N GLY A 342 -9.68 -4.59 -6.19
CA GLY A 342 -10.59 -5.70 -6.33
C GLY A 342 -9.99 -7.05 -6.68
N LEU A 343 -10.75 -8.07 -6.26
CA LEU A 343 -10.50 -9.45 -6.63
C LEU A 343 -10.47 -9.57 -8.16
N SER A 344 -9.37 -10.14 -8.66
CA SER A 344 -9.08 -10.25 -10.08
C SER A 344 -8.49 -11.62 -10.42
N GLU A 345 -8.65 -12.03 -11.67
CA GLU A 345 -8.13 -13.22 -12.25
C GLU A 345 -7.03 -12.92 -13.27
N LEU A 346 -6.02 -13.77 -13.31
CA LEU A 346 -4.93 -13.72 -14.29
C LEU A 346 -5.12 -14.85 -15.31
N TRP A 347 -5.13 -14.47 -16.58
CA TRP A 347 -5.29 -15.37 -17.72
C TRP A 347 -4.05 -15.32 -18.61
N ASP A 348 -3.58 -16.48 -19.09
CA ASP A 348 -2.47 -16.55 -20.04
C ASP A 348 -2.92 -16.22 -21.47
N HIS A 349 -1.98 -16.30 -22.42
CA HIS A 349 -2.22 -16.01 -23.84
C HIS A 349 -3.14 -17.04 -24.51
N ASP A 350 -3.28 -18.24 -23.93
CA ASP A 350 -4.21 -19.30 -24.38
C ASP A 350 -5.60 -19.18 -23.75
N ALA A 351 -5.87 -18.07 -23.04
CA ALA A 351 -7.08 -17.83 -22.28
C ALA A 351 -7.35 -18.90 -21.20
N ARG A 352 -6.29 -19.42 -20.56
CA ARG A 352 -6.40 -20.28 -19.39
C ARG A 352 -6.23 -19.44 -18.12
N LEU A 353 -7.07 -19.71 -17.14
CA LEU A 353 -6.92 -19.12 -15.81
C LEU A 353 -5.65 -19.69 -15.16
N VAL A 354 -4.68 -18.81 -14.85
CA VAL A 354 -3.39 -19.18 -14.28
C VAL A 354 -3.12 -18.59 -12.89
N GLY A 355 -3.97 -17.68 -12.40
CA GLY A 355 -3.80 -17.09 -11.08
C GLY A 355 -5.00 -16.29 -10.62
N ARG A 356 -5.03 -15.99 -9.32
CA ARG A 356 -5.99 -15.07 -8.67
C ARG A 356 -5.28 -14.17 -7.70
N GLY A 357 -5.79 -12.97 -7.54
CA GLY A 357 -5.25 -11.98 -6.63
C GLY A 357 -5.98 -10.67 -6.71
N TYR A 358 -5.25 -9.58 -6.56
CA TYR A 358 -5.83 -8.25 -6.53
C TYR A 358 -5.22 -7.35 -7.58
N LEU A 359 -6.06 -6.50 -8.15
CA LEU A 359 -5.72 -5.34 -8.96
C LEU A 359 -6.05 -4.11 -8.12
N GLU A 360 -5.13 -3.16 -8.01
CA GLU A 360 -5.32 -1.87 -7.36
C GLU A 360 -5.04 -0.75 -8.35
N MET A 361 -5.91 0.26 -8.36
CA MET A 361 -5.84 1.43 -9.24
C MET A 361 -6.11 2.70 -8.44
N THR A 362 -5.09 3.53 -8.26
CA THR A 362 -5.20 4.81 -7.56
C THR A 362 -5.09 5.99 -8.52
N GLY A 363 -5.58 7.15 -8.11
CA GLY A 363 -5.41 8.38 -8.86
C GLY A 363 -6.31 8.52 -10.09
N TYR A 364 -7.39 7.75 -10.20
CA TYR A 364 -8.39 7.86 -11.28
C TYR A 364 -9.52 8.82 -10.94
N ALA A 365 -10.01 8.81 -9.71
CA ALA A 365 -11.03 9.74 -9.24
C ALA A 365 -10.47 11.14 -9.01
N ALA A 366 -9.26 11.22 -8.45
CA ALA A 366 -8.47 12.43 -8.28
C ALA A 366 -6.99 12.06 -8.12
N PRO A 367 -6.04 12.93 -8.47
CA PRO A 367 -4.63 12.68 -8.22
C PRO A 367 -4.36 12.34 -6.75
N LEU A 368 -3.64 11.24 -6.52
CA LEU A 368 -3.30 10.80 -5.16
C LEU A 368 -2.24 11.74 -4.57
N ARG A 369 -2.52 12.28 -3.39
CA ARG A 369 -1.61 13.13 -2.64
C ARG A 369 -1.24 12.45 -1.33
N LEU A 370 -0.06 11.84 -1.28
CA LEU A 370 0.46 11.22 -0.05
C LEU A 370 1.20 12.22 0.86
N ASN A 371 1.19 13.51 0.50
CA ASN A 371 1.75 14.57 1.33
C ASN A 371 0.74 14.94 2.41
N MET A 372 0.84 14.27 3.55
CA MET A 372 0.14 14.65 4.79
C MET A 372 0.93 15.75 5.54
N ASP A 373 1.45 16.73 4.84
CA ASP A 373 1.82 18.00 5.43
C ASP A 373 0.51 18.79 5.56
N ALA A 374 -0.20 18.55 6.66
CA ALA A 374 -1.23 19.48 7.10
C ALA A 374 -0.56 20.82 7.40
N PRO A 375 -1.19 21.96 7.07
CA PRO A 375 -0.67 23.28 7.29
C PRO A 375 -0.33 23.56 8.76
#